data_65111d31eee0b18f5d78057fb6e0e706
#
_entry.id   65111d31eee0b18f5d78057fb6e0e706
#
_cell.length_a   1.000
_cell.length_b   1.000
_cell.length_c   1.000
_cell.angle_alpha   90.00
_cell.angle_beta   90.00
_cell.angle_gamma   90.00
#
_symmetry.space_group_name_H-M   'P 1'
#
loop_
_entity.id
_entity.type
_entity.pdbx_description
1 polymer ?
#
loop_
_entity_poly.entity_id
_entity_poly.type
_entity_poly.pdbx_seq_one_letter_code
_entity_poly.pdbx_strand_id
1 'polypeptide(L)'
;MALPPLVDSGIRPEDMMTDQTSVDVSVPQPETFEGGAEIIADDQGGAVVQALMEAIGGEMEPQLDHEANLAEELDDGYLGEISSDLRGSYEEDLESRSEWEEAYTKGLDQLGIKFEERSQPFEGASGVTHPLIAESVTQFQAQAYKELLPSGGPVKTQVLGLQDAEREEQASRVKTFMNYQIMEVMEEFDPDMDQLLFYLPLSGSTFKKVYFDQAKQRAVSKFIPAQDLVVPYAASDLATASRVTHVLRMDANEVRKMQIAEVYRDVELSKNDQEENEVRQKVDEIQGTSRTYTDEVFTILEMHVDLDLEGFEDMAPNGEPTGIALPYIVTIDEGSGKILSIRRNFEEGTGLAKKTQYFVHYKFMP
;
A
#
# COMPACT_ATOMS: atom_id res chain seq x y z
N MET A 1 38.74 -8.51 40.83
CA MET A 1 38.41 -9.67 40.03
C MET A 1 38.59 -9.28 38.56
N ALA A 2 39.66 -9.73 37.93
CA ALA A 2 40.12 -9.30 36.62
C ALA A 2 39.37 -10.11 35.54
N LEU A 3 38.92 -9.46 34.48
CA LEU A 3 38.31 -10.03 33.30
C LEU A 3 39.39 -10.78 32.47
N PRO A 4 39.10 -11.96 31.89
CA PRO A 4 40.04 -12.67 31.04
C PRO A 4 40.22 -11.96 29.69
N PRO A 5 41.38 -12.11 29.01
CA PRO A 5 41.66 -11.45 27.74
C PRO A 5 40.85 -12.04 26.59
N LEU A 6 40.40 -11.15 25.67
CA LEU A 6 39.79 -11.46 24.39
C LEU A 6 40.77 -12.30 23.54
N VAL A 7 40.31 -13.44 23.10
CA VAL A 7 41.00 -14.29 22.10
C VAL A 7 40.83 -13.65 20.74
N ASP A 8 41.94 -13.20 20.17
CA ASP A 8 42.07 -12.66 18.82
C ASP A 8 41.84 -13.80 17.81
N SER A 9 40.67 -13.86 17.21
CA SER A 9 40.37 -14.73 16.07
C SER A 9 40.94 -14.10 14.81
N GLY A 10 42.19 -14.38 14.51
CA GLY A 10 42.93 -13.86 13.35
C GLY A 10 42.38 -14.37 12.01
N ILE A 11 41.22 -13.92 11.60
CA ILE A 11 40.71 -14.01 10.22
C ILE A 11 40.88 -12.63 9.60
N ARG A 12 41.89 -12.49 8.73
CA ARG A 12 42.09 -11.26 7.95
C ARG A 12 41.07 -11.20 6.81
N PRO A 13 40.60 -9.98 6.43
CA PRO A 13 39.67 -9.80 5.30
C PRO A 13 40.21 -10.28 3.93
N GLU A 14 41.49 -10.56 3.86
CA GLU A 14 42.18 -10.99 2.62
C GLU A 14 42.01 -12.48 2.32
N ASP A 15 41.60 -13.30 3.29
CA ASP A 15 41.45 -14.76 3.12
C ASP A 15 40.06 -15.18 2.58
N MET A 16 39.17 -14.21 2.31
CA MET A 16 37.83 -14.47 1.73
C MET A 16 37.74 -14.27 0.22
N MET A 17 38.86 -14.03 -0.46
CA MET A 17 38.89 -13.82 -1.93
C MET A 17 39.81 -14.80 -2.64
N THR A 18 39.57 -16.11 -2.54
CA THR A 18 40.09 -17.08 -3.52
C THR A 18 39.27 -18.36 -3.47
N ASP A 19 38.12 -18.35 -4.10
CA ASP A 19 37.60 -19.52 -4.81
C ASP A 19 36.79 -19.06 -6.03
N GLN A 20 37.51 -18.53 -7.03
CA GLN A 20 37.01 -18.42 -8.40
C GLN A 20 37.14 -19.82 -9.00
N THR A 21 36.13 -20.66 -8.80
CA THR A 21 35.84 -21.72 -9.75
C THR A 21 35.39 -21.01 -11.04
N SER A 22 36.35 -20.84 -11.95
CA SER A 22 36.09 -20.51 -13.33
C SER A 22 35.22 -21.63 -13.90
N VAL A 23 33.90 -21.41 -13.94
CA VAL A 23 33.03 -22.21 -14.79
C VAL A 23 33.37 -21.79 -16.22
N ASP A 24 34.03 -22.69 -16.91
CA ASP A 24 34.35 -22.57 -18.35
C ASP A 24 32.99 -22.67 -19.09
N VAL A 25 32.32 -21.54 -19.23
CA VAL A 25 31.13 -21.43 -20.06
C VAL A 25 31.63 -21.36 -21.49
N SER A 26 31.75 -22.55 -22.12
CA SER A 26 31.90 -22.64 -23.56
C SER A 26 30.67 -21.95 -24.20
N VAL A 27 30.88 -20.73 -24.67
CA VAL A 27 29.91 -20.00 -25.51
C VAL A 27 29.59 -20.88 -26.70
N PRO A 28 28.34 -21.36 -26.90
CA PRO A 28 27.99 -22.10 -28.08
C PRO A 28 28.22 -21.16 -29.31
N GLN A 29 28.90 -21.66 -30.32
CA GLN A 29 29.05 -20.94 -31.61
C GLN A 29 27.65 -20.75 -32.20
N PRO A 30 27.36 -19.59 -32.84
CA PRO A 30 26.06 -19.30 -33.40
C PRO A 30 25.71 -20.37 -34.46
N GLU A 31 24.64 -21.15 -34.20
CA GLU A 31 24.07 -22.00 -35.21
C GLU A 31 23.31 -21.14 -36.22
N THR A 32 23.82 -21.10 -37.44
CA THR A 32 23.14 -20.44 -38.58
C THR A 32 21.91 -21.29 -38.95
N PHE A 33 20.73 -20.83 -38.61
CA PHE A 33 19.50 -21.34 -39.19
C PHE A 33 19.38 -20.91 -40.65
N GLU A 34 19.04 -21.82 -41.56
CA GLU A 34 18.72 -21.52 -42.97
C GLU A 34 17.45 -20.65 -43.05
N GLY A 35 17.58 -19.36 -42.82
CA GLY A 35 16.48 -18.39 -42.77
C GLY A 35 16.93 -16.98 -42.46
N GLY A 36 18.25 -16.76 -42.32
CA GLY A 36 18.81 -15.41 -42.23
C GLY A 36 18.59 -14.65 -40.90
N ALA A 37 18.24 -15.33 -39.82
CA ALA A 37 18.10 -14.73 -38.49
C ALA A 37 19.44 -14.78 -37.75
N GLU A 38 19.97 -13.63 -37.39
CA GLU A 38 21.18 -13.49 -36.57
C GLU A 38 20.77 -13.38 -35.09
N ILE A 39 21.23 -14.33 -34.28
CA ILE A 39 20.95 -14.32 -32.83
C ILE A 39 22.07 -13.53 -32.16
N ILE A 40 21.76 -12.37 -31.61
CA ILE A 40 22.68 -11.55 -30.82
C ILE A 40 22.38 -11.81 -29.34
N ALA A 41 23.36 -12.38 -28.60
CA ALA A 41 23.27 -12.49 -27.15
C ALA A 41 23.53 -11.15 -26.49
N ASP A 42 22.66 -10.73 -25.57
CA ASP A 42 22.90 -9.54 -24.76
C ASP A 42 23.84 -9.84 -23.59
N ASP A 43 24.41 -8.77 -22.98
CA ASP A 43 25.37 -8.87 -21.87
C ASP A 43 24.74 -9.42 -20.56
N GLN A 44 23.46 -9.74 -20.55
CA GLN A 44 22.72 -10.27 -19.40
C GLN A 44 22.24 -11.72 -19.60
N GLY A 45 22.61 -12.37 -20.69
CA GLY A 45 22.30 -13.77 -20.97
C GLY A 45 20.97 -14.00 -21.68
N GLY A 46 20.33 -12.96 -22.17
CA GLY A 46 19.16 -13.03 -23.06
C GLY A 46 19.59 -13.14 -24.52
N ALA A 47 18.83 -13.86 -25.36
CA ALA A 47 19.05 -13.94 -26.80
C ALA A 47 17.95 -13.16 -27.53
N VAL A 48 18.31 -12.11 -28.26
CA VAL A 48 17.37 -11.32 -29.07
C VAL A 48 17.41 -11.78 -30.52
N VAL A 49 16.28 -12.23 -31.06
CA VAL A 49 16.12 -12.62 -32.48
C VAL A 49 15.72 -11.38 -33.28
N GLN A 50 16.70 -10.59 -33.68
CA GLN A 50 16.49 -9.28 -34.36
C GLN A 50 16.06 -9.38 -35.83
N ALA A 51 16.36 -10.48 -36.51
CA ALA A 51 16.15 -10.60 -37.96
C ALA A 51 14.76 -11.11 -38.38
N LEU A 52 13.93 -11.61 -37.43
CA LEU A 52 12.56 -11.99 -37.78
C LEU A 52 11.64 -10.78 -37.90
N MET A 53 12.03 -9.66 -37.35
CA MET A 53 11.23 -8.43 -37.25
C MET A 53 11.34 -7.52 -38.48
N GLU A 54 12.50 -7.45 -39.14
CA GLU A 54 12.64 -6.71 -40.38
C GLU A 54 11.91 -7.36 -41.58
N ALA A 55 11.69 -8.67 -41.51
CA ALA A 55 11.01 -9.42 -42.57
C ALA A 55 9.47 -9.28 -42.56
N ILE A 56 8.88 -8.87 -41.45
CA ILE A 56 7.41 -8.78 -41.29
C ILE A 56 6.90 -7.36 -41.54
N GLY A 57 7.80 -6.34 -41.63
CA GLY A 57 7.44 -4.94 -41.96
C GLY A 57 6.47 -4.31 -40.97
N GLY A 58 6.36 -4.87 -39.75
CA GLY A 58 5.60 -4.32 -38.65
C GLY A 58 6.50 -3.47 -37.77
N GLU A 59 6.24 -2.19 -37.67
CA GLU A 59 6.71 -1.39 -36.56
C GLU A 59 6.22 -2.08 -35.29
N MET A 60 7.14 -2.70 -34.50
CA MET A 60 6.79 -3.16 -33.18
C MET A 60 6.53 -1.90 -32.36
N GLU A 61 5.28 -1.63 -32.08
CA GLU A 61 4.96 -0.68 -31.00
C GLU A 61 5.74 -1.11 -29.76
N PRO A 62 6.48 -0.20 -29.11
CA PRO A 62 7.22 -0.56 -27.92
C PRO A 62 6.24 -1.19 -26.91
N GLN A 63 6.48 -2.45 -26.54
CA GLN A 63 5.66 -3.07 -25.52
C GLN A 63 5.77 -2.22 -24.25
N LEU A 64 4.65 -1.61 -23.87
CA LEU A 64 4.57 -0.78 -22.68
C LEU A 64 4.94 -1.63 -21.47
N ASP A 65 5.84 -1.11 -20.62
CA ASP A 65 6.22 -1.78 -19.38
C ASP A 65 4.98 -2.13 -18.57
N HIS A 66 4.94 -3.34 -17.97
CA HIS A 66 3.81 -3.78 -17.16
C HIS A 66 3.50 -2.80 -16.00
N GLU A 67 4.53 -2.17 -15.44
CA GLU A 67 4.42 -1.17 -14.37
C GLU A 67 4.22 0.28 -14.86
N ALA A 68 4.11 0.50 -16.17
CA ALA A 68 3.92 1.83 -16.73
C ALA A 68 2.61 2.49 -16.25
N ASN A 69 2.61 3.82 -16.24
CA ASN A 69 1.40 4.61 -16.00
C ASN A 69 0.53 4.67 -17.26
N LEU A 70 -0.49 3.84 -17.34
CA LEU A 70 -1.40 3.75 -18.48
C LEU A 70 -2.18 5.06 -18.75
N ALA A 71 -2.30 5.92 -17.75
CA ALA A 71 -3.00 7.20 -17.92
C ALA A 71 -2.25 8.16 -18.87
N GLU A 72 -1.00 7.92 -19.20
CA GLU A 72 -0.24 8.72 -20.18
C GLU A 72 -0.58 8.33 -21.63
N GLU A 73 -1.07 7.11 -21.84
CA GLU A 73 -1.39 6.56 -23.16
C GLU A 73 -2.87 6.76 -23.53
N LEU A 74 -3.74 7.06 -22.56
CA LEU A 74 -5.17 7.19 -22.76
C LEU A 74 -5.58 8.63 -23.07
N ASP A 75 -6.65 8.79 -23.85
CA ASP A 75 -7.21 10.10 -24.18
C ASP A 75 -7.78 10.82 -22.95
N ASP A 76 -7.54 12.13 -22.84
CA ASP A 76 -8.02 12.94 -21.71
C ASP A 76 -9.55 12.94 -21.57
N GLY A 77 -10.29 12.81 -22.68
CA GLY A 77 -11.76 12.70 -22.64
C GLY A 77 -12.20 11.40 -21.98
N TYR A 78 -11.60 10.27 -22.37
CA TYR A 78 -11.87 8.95 -21.78
C TYR A 78 -11.45 8.90 -20.31
N LEU A 79 -10.29 9.47 -19.96
CA LEU A 79 -9.87 9.61 -18.56
C LEU A 79 -10.87 10.44 -17.74
N GLY A 80 -11.47 11.49 -18.33
CA GLY A 80 -12.51 12.29 -17.69
C GLY A 80 -13.77 11.50 -17.38
N GLU A 81 -14.20 10.61 -18.29
CA GLU A 81 -15.35 9.72 -18.07
C GLU A 81 -15.08 8.73 -16.92
N ILE A 82 -13.94 8.03 -16.96
CA ILE A 82 -13.51 7.10 -15.89
C ILE A 82 -13.47 7.83 -14.54
N SER A 83 -12.87 9.02 -14.50
CA SER A 83 -12.77 9.81 -13.27
C SER A 83 -14.15 10.18 -12.71
N SER A 84 -15.07 10.60 -13.57
CA SER A 84 -16.43 10.96 -13.17
C SER A 84 -17.16 9.78 -12.54
N ASP A 85 -17.09 8.60 -13.16
CA ASP A 85 -17.75 7.39 -12.69
C ASP A 85 -17.15 6.90 -11.36
N LEU A 86 -15.81 6.93 -11.24
CA LEU A 86 -15.13 6.51 -10.03
C LEU A 86 -15.39 7.46 -8.86
N ARG A 87 -15.41 8.77 -9.10
CA ARG A 87 -15.74 9.76 -8.07
C ARG A 87 -17.20 9.64 -7.63
N GLY A 88 -18.14 9.47 -8.56
CA GLY A 88 -19.52 9.18 -8.22
C GLY A 88 -19.67 7.93 -7.34
N SER A 89 -18.96 6.88 -7.68
CA SER A 89 -18.91 5.65 -6.87
C SER A 89 -18.31 5.88 -5.47
N TYR A 90 -17.28 6.72 -5.35
CA TYR A 90 -16.69 7.09 -4.08
C TYR A 90 -17.67 7.89 -3.20
N GLU A 91 -18.42 8.83 -3.78
CA GLU A 91 -19.44 9.59 -3.07
C GLU A 91 -20.57 8.70 -2.54
N GLU A 92 -21.04 7.72 -3.35
CA GLU A 92 -21.99 6.70 -2.90
C GLU A 92 -21.47 5.87 -1.72
N ASP A 93 -20.20 5.48 -1.77
CA ASP A 93 -19.57 4.71 -0.69
C ASP A 93 -19.46 5.54 0.60
N LEU A 94 -19.15 6.84 0.51
CA LEU A 94 -19.14 7.75 1.64
C LEU A 94 -20.56 7.90 2.25
N GLU A 95 -21.57 8.11 1.43
CA GLU A 95 -22.96 8.23 1.91
C GLU A 95 -23.41 6.93 2.60
N SER A 96 -23.03 5.77 2.06
CA SER A 96 -23.41 4.47 2.60
C SER A 96 -22.93 4.21 4.04
N ARG A 97 -21.87 4.87 4.49
CA ARG A 97 -21.29 4.71 5.84
C ARG A 97 -21.62 5.83 6.82
N SER A 98 -22.51 6.75 6.46
CA SER A 98 -22.84 7.94 7.26
C SER A 98 -23.28 7.64 8.70
N GLU A 99 -24.06 6.57 8.92
CA GLU A 99 -24.46 6.13 10.28
C GLU A 99 -23.25 5.71 11.14
N TRP A 100 -22.26 5.06 10.52
CA TRP A 100 -21.01 4.71 11.20
C TRP A 100 -20.22 5.97 11.55
N GLU A 101 -20.13 6.93 10.65
CA GLU A 101 -19.41 8.20 10.86
C GLU A 101 -20.04 9.01 12.02
N GLU A 102 -21.36 9.10 12.10
CA GLU A 102 -22.03 9.72 13.24
C GLU A 102 -21.74 9.00 14.57
N ALA A 103 -21.79 7.68 14.58
CA ALA A 103 -21.49 6.90 15.78
C ALA A 103 -20.04 7.07 16.23
N TYR A 104 -19.11 7.08 15.28
CA TYR A 104 -17.70 7.27 15.55
C TYR A 104 -17.41 8.69 16.06
N THR A 105 -18.01 9.73 15.45
CA THR A 105 -17.92 11.12 15.91
C THR A 105 -18.40 11.28 17.35
N LYS A 106 -19.54 10.68 17.70
CA LYS A 106 -20.06 10.68 19.08
C LYS A 106 -19.11 9.95 20.04
N GLY A 107 -18.46 8.87 19.60
CA GLY A 107 -17.44 8.16 20.37
C GLY A 107 -16.21 9.02 20.67
N LEU A 108 -15.74 9.74 19.67
CA LEU A 108 -14.62 10.69 19.80
C LEU A 108 -14.95 11.83 20.78
N ASP A 109 -16.15 12.40 20.74
CA ASP A 109 -16.61 13.43 21.68
C ASP A 109 -16.59 12.95 23.13
N GLN A 110 -16.84 11.66 23.34
CA GLN A 110 -16.90 11.06 24.69
C GLN A 110 -15.54 10.63 25.24
N LEU A 111 -14.44 10.84 24.50
CA LEU A 111 -13.08 10.59 25.03
C LEU A 111 -12.70 11.51 26.20
N GLY A 112 -13.54 12.52 26.51
CA GLY A 112 -13.35 13.39 27.67
C GLY A 112 -12.22 14.40 27.56
N ILE A 113 -11.78 14.69 26.34
CA ILE A 113 -10.67 15.61 26.05
C ILE A 113 -11.12 17.08 26.10
N LYS A 114 -12.43 17.35 26.01
CA LYS A 114 -13.00 18.70 26.06
C LYS A 114 -13.86 18.94 27.31
N PHE A 115 -13.75 20.15 27.86
CA PHE A 115 -14.67 20.66 28.86
C PHE A 115 -15.73 21.52 28.15
N GLU A 116 -16.98 21.09 28.22
CA GLU A 116 -18.10 21.90 27.70
C GLU A 116 -18.73 22.69 28.83
N GLU A 117 -18.99 23.99 28.62
CA GLU A 117 -19.81 24.78 29.51
C GLU A 117 -21.26 24.31 29.40
N ARG A 118 -21.79 23.71 30.47
CA ARG A 118 -23.17 23.24 30.51
C ARG A 118 -24.05 24.25 31.25
N SER A 119 -25.17 24.62 30.63
CA SER A 119 -26.24 25.40 31.24
C SER A 119 -27.34 24.56 31.88
N GLN A 120 -27.33 23.25 31.71
CA GLN A 120 -28.29 22.30 32.28
C GLN A 120 -27.59 21.31 33.19
N PRO A 121 -28.20 20.90 34.38
CA PRO A 121 -29.54 21.27 34.82
C PRO A 121 -29.65 22.68 35.42
N PHE A 122 -28.54 23.39 35.63
CA PHE A 122 -28.48 24.77 36.11
C PHE A 122 -27.22 25.45 35.56
N GLU A 123 -27.25 26.78 35.49
CA GLU A 123 -26.15 27.60 34.99
C GLU A 123 -24.87 27.39 35.88
N GLY A 124 -23.75 27.05 35.27
CA GLY A 124 -22.52 26.67 35.99
C GLY A 124 -22.43 25.20 36.41
N ALA A 125 -23.33 24.35 35.89
CA ALA A 125 -23.22 22.89 36.08
C ALA A 125 -21.89 22.36 35.52
N SER A 126 -21.31 21.35 36.20
CA SER A 126 -20.07 20.74 35.75
C SER A 126 -20.21 20.14 34.34
N GLY A 127 -19.38 20.60 33.41
CA GLY A 127 -19.22 20.06 32.05
C GLY A 127 -18.20 18.91 31.95
N VAL A 128 -17.77 18.36 33.09
CA VAL A 128 -16.80 17.28 33.12
C VAL A 128 -17.47 15.98 32.65
N THR A 129 -16.94 15.42 31.56
CA THR A 129 -17.32 14.08 31.12
C THR A 129 -16.41 13.05 31.80
N HIS A 130 -17.00 11.98 32.33
CA HIS A 130 -16.20 10.88 32.91
C HIS A 130 -15.45 10.16 31.79
N PRO A 131 -14.11 10.05 31.84
CA PRO A 131 -13.29 9.53 30.74
C PRO A 131 -13.31 7.99 30.64
N LEU A 132 -14.50 7.36 30.80
CA LEU A 132 -14.66 5.91 30.83
C LEU A 132 -14.24 5.25 29.50
N ILE A 133 -14.54 5.90 28.39
CA ILE A 133 -14.14 5.40 27.06
C ILE A 133 -12.62 5.48 26.90
N ALA A 134 -12.02 6.60 27.28
CA ALA A 134 -10.57 6.77 27.21
C ALA A 134 -9.83 5.74 28.08
N GLU A 135 -10.34 5.50 29.31
CA GLU A 135 -9.78 4.47 30.20
C GLU A 135 -9.88 3.07 29.57
N SER A 136 -11.04 2.70 29.03
CA SER A 136 -11.28 1.39 28.42
C SER A 136 -10.40 1.17 27.18
N VAL A 137 -10.29 2.18 26.32
CA VAL A 137 -9.45 2.16 25.11
C VAL A 137 -7.97 2.00 25.47
N THR A 138 -7.48 2.79 26.45
CA THR A 138 -6.09 2.71 26.89
C THR A 138 -5.76 1.37 27.55
N GLN A 139 -6.69 0.80 28.33
CA GLN A 139 -6.51 -0.54 28.89
C GLN A 139 -6.44 -1.62 27.80
N PHE A 140 -7.33 -1.55 26.80
CA PHE A 140 -7.30 -2.45 25.65
C PHE A 140 -5.97 -2.33 24.89
N GLN A 141 -5.56 -1.09 24.54
CA GLN A 141 -4.32 -0.82 23.85
C GLN A 141 -3.12 -1.42 24.60
N ALA A 142 -2.98 -1.15 25.90
CA ALA A 142 -1.85 -1.62 26.70
C ALA A 142 -1.79 -3.16 26.80
N GLN A 143 -2.95 -3.83 26.88
CA GLN A 143 -3.00 -5.29 26.93
C GLN A 143 -2.71 -5.91 25.56
N ALA A 144 -3.37 -5.43 24.50
CA ALA A 144 -3.20 -5.93 23.15
C ALA A 144 -1.78 -5.71 22.63
N TYR A 145 -1.21 -4.54 22.85
CA TYR A 145 0.16 -4.22 22.46
C TYR A 145 1.18 -5.22 23.04
N LYS A 146 1.06 -5.51 24.33
CA LYS A 146 1.97 -6.43 25.02
C LYS A 146 1.87 -7.88 24.50
N GLU A 147 0.67 -8.30 24.10
CA GLU A 147 0.44 -9.64 23.55
C GLU A 147 0.89 -9.75 22.08
N LEU A 148 0.67 -8.70 21.27
CA LEU A 148 1.00 -8.69 19.84
C LEU A 148 2.48 -8.41 19.57
N LEU A 149 3.12 -7.58 20.41
CA LEU A 149 4.52 -7.20 20.27
C LEU A 149 5.35 -7.64 21.50
N PRO A 150 5.54 -8.95 21.69
CA PRO A 150 6.38 -9.46 22.76
C PRO A 150 7.86 -9.10 22.50
N SER A 151 8.65 -8.99 23.54
CA SER A 151 10.08 -8.62 23.49
C SER A 151 10.94 -9.53 22.58
N GLY A 152 10.47 -10.74 22.28
CA GLY A 152 11.11 -11.67 21.35
C GLY A 152 10.71 -11.52 19.89
N GLY A 153 9.92 -10.50 19.58
CA GLY A 153 9.33 -10.23 18.26
C GLY A 153 8.00 -10.96 18.00
N PRO A 154 7.15 -10.41 17.12
CA PRO A 154 5.80 -10.93 16.85
C PRO A 154 5.80 -12.24 16.05
N VAL A 155 6.87 -12.51 15.29
CA VAL A 155 6.89 -13.67 14.38
C VAL A 155 7.35 -14.93 15.09
N LYS A 156 6.53 -15.98 14.95
CA LYS A 156 6.86 -17.37 15.35
C LYS A 156 6.78 -18.25 14.10
N THR A 157 7.74 -19.15 13.96
CA THR A 157 7.79 -20.12 12.85
C THR A 157 7.47 -21.51 13.37
N GLN A 158 6.78 -22.29 12.55
CA GLN A 158 6.48 -23.69 12.81
C GLN A 158 6.76 -24.52 11.54
N VAL A 159 7.51 -25.58 11.68
CA VAL A 159 7.75 -26.53 10.59
C VAL A 159 6.54 -27.44 10.45
N LEU A 160 5.91 -27.44 9.26
CA LEU A 160 4.83 -28.35 8.92
C LEU A 160 5.38 -29.56 8.16
N GLY A 161 4.91 -30.76 8.53
CA GLY A 161 5.36 -32.01 7.92
C GLY A 161 6.55 -32.66 8.62
N LEU A 162 7.48 -33.24 7.86
CA LEU A 162 8.67 -33.89 8.41
C LEU A 162 9.57 -32.87 9.11
N GLN A 163 9.80 -33.09 10.39
CA GLN A 163 10.72 -32.30 11.20
C GLN A 163 12.12 -32.95 11.16
N ASP A 164 13.07 -32.19 10.65
CA ASP A 164 14.50 -32.52 10.69
C ASP A 164 15.30 -31.28 11.16
N ALA A 165 16.51 -31.49 11.60
CA ALA A 165 17.36 -30.44 12.16
C ALA A 165 17.65 -29.31 11.16
N GLU A 166 17.75 -29.62 9.88
CA GLU A 166 17.97 -28.60 8.83
C GLU A 166 16.77 -27.68 8.65
N ARG A 167 15.57 -28.24 8.62
CA ARG A 167 14.33 -27.45 8.50
C ARG A 167 14.05 -26.61 9.74
N GLU A 168 14.37 -27.13 10.93
CA GLU A 168 14.27 -26.36 12.17
C GLU A 168 15.24 -25.18 12.17
N GLU A 169 16.46 -25.38 11.68
CA GLU A 169 17.44 -24.30 11.54
C GLU A 169 16.98 -23.26 10.50
N GLN A 170 16.46 -23.68 9.35
CA GLN A 170 15.88 -22.80 8.35
C GLN A 170 14.72 -21.98 8.93
N ALA A 171 13.78 -22.62 9.65
CA ALA A 171 12.67 -21.93 10.31
C ALA A 171 13.16 -20.91 11.34
N SER A 172 14.21 -21.24 12.10
CA SER A 172 14.83 -20.31 13.04
C SER A 172 15.45 -19.08 12.35
N ARG A 173 16.14 -19.28 11.21
CA ARG A 173 16.69 -18.17 10.40
C ARG A 173 15.58 -17.28 9.86
N VAL A 174 14.52 -17.88 9.30
CA VAL A 174 13.35 -17.12 8.81
C VAL A 174 12.70 -16.30 9.92
N LYS A 175 12.49 -16.91 11.11
CA LYS A 175 11.97 -16.20 12.28
C LYS A 175 12.82 -14.99 12.65
N THR A 176 14.13 -15.18 12.75
CA THR A 176 15.07 -14.13 13.14
C THR A 176 15.07 -13.01 12.11
N PHE A 177 15.10 -13.34 10.82
CA PHE A 177 15.08 -12.38 9.72
C PHE A 177 13.77 -11.58 9.68
N MET A 178 12.62 -12.24 9.79
CA MET A 178 11.32 -11.54 9.77
C MET A 178 11.13 -10.63 10.99
N ASN A 179 11.56 -11.07 12.17
CA ASN A 179 11.53 -10.20 13.36
C ASN A 179 12.46 -8.98 13.20
N TYR A 180 13.65 -9.18 12.64
CA TYR A 180 14.56 -8.08 12.31
C TYR A 180 13.91 -7.10 11.31
N GLN A 181 13.27 -7.59 10.25
CA GLN A 181 12.58 -6.73 9.29
C GLN A 181 11.48 -5.89 9.95
N ILE A 182 10.66 -6.52 10.79
CA ILE A 182 9.50 -5.86 11.41
C ILE A 182 9.91 -4.90 12.52
N MET A 183 10.87 -5.28 13.37
CA MET A 183 11.19 -4.54 14.59
C MET A 183 12.31 -3.50 14.41
N GLU A 184 13.19 -3.70 13.42
CA GLU A 184 14.38 -2.85 13.23
C GLU A 184 14.36 -2.09 11.89
N VAL A 185 13.92 -2.75 10.80
CA VAL A 185 13.94 -2.13 9.47
C VAL A 185 12.70 -1.29 9.21
N MET A 186 11.52 -1.77 9.64
CA MET A 186 10.26 -1.04 9.53
C MET A 186 10.08 -0.11 10.75
N GLU A 187 10.75 1.03 10.75
CA GLU A 187 10.71 2.00 11.87
C GLU A 187 9.29 2.46 12.24
N GLU A 188 8.39 2.48 11.25
CA GLU A 188 7.00 2.87 11.42
C GLU A 188 6.14 1.78 12.05
N PHE A 189 6.58 0.51 12.06
CA PHE A 189 5.71 -0.60 12.45
C PHE A 189 5.22 -0.52 13.88
N ASP A 190 6.10 -0.21 14.81
CA ASP A 190 5.82 -0.12 16.24
C ASP A 190 4.91 1.06 16.59
N PRO A 191 5.23 2.33 16.26
CA PRO A 191 4.35 3.47 16.54
C PRO A 191 3.00 3.38 15.82
N ASP A 192 2.98 2.85 14.59
CA ASP A 192 1.74 2.65 13.84
C ASP A 192 0.86 1.55 14.45
N MET A 193 1.46 0.50 15.05
CA MET A 193 0.71 -0.52 15.76
C MET A 193 0.10 0.04 17.04
N ASP A 194 0.80 0.88 17.76
CA ASP A 194 0.30 1.54 18.96
C ASP A 194 -0.92 2.44 18.64
N GLN A 195 -0.83 3.24 17.57
CA GLN A 195 -1.96 4.04 17.08
C GLN A 195 -3.14 3.16 16.62
N LEU A 196 -2.86 2.10 15.87
CA LEU A 196 -3.88 1.17 15.40
C LEU A 196 -4.68 0.60 16.58
N LEU A 197 -4.01 0.15 17.63
CA LEU A 197 -4.65 -0.44 18.81
C LEU A 197 -5.45 0.58 19.63
N PHE A 198 -5.08 1.85 19.58
CA PHE A 198 -5.88 2.92 20.20
C PHE A 198 -7.18 3.18 19.43
N TYR A 199 -7.10 3.29 18.10
CA TYR A 199 -8.27 3.61 17.28
C TYR A 199 -9.19 2.41 17.02
N LEU A 200 -8.68 1.18 17.06
CA LEU A 200 -9.45 -0.03 16.78
C LEU A 200 -10.73 -0.19 17.61
N PRO A 201 -10.73 -0.05 18.93
CA PRO A 201 -11.96 -0.17 19.73
C PRO A 201 -12.92 1.02 19.55
N LEU A 202 -12.43 2.18 19.10
CA LEU A 202 -13.25 3.38 18.86
C LEU A 202 -14.00 3.29 17.53
N SER A 203 -13.30 2.96 16.47
CA SER A 203 -13.85 2.89 15.12
C SER A 203 -14.47 1.53 14.77
N GLY A 204 -14.15 0.46 15.54
CA GLY A 204 -14.53 -0.91 15.25
C GLY A 204 -13.69 -1.59 14.16
N SER A 205 -13.04 -0.81 13.32
CA SER A 205 -12.19 -1.27 12.21
C SER A 205 -11.01 -0.34 12.02
N THR A 206 -9.84 -0.91 11.71
CA THR A 206 -8.65 -0.17 11.29
C THR A 206 -7.90 -0.97 10.25
N PHE A 207 -6.98 -0.32 9.55
CA PHE A 207 -6.29 -0.95 8.44
C PHE A 207 -4.79 -0.71 8.50
N LYS A 208 -4.03 -1.59 7.85
CA LYS A 208 -2.64 -1.35 7.50
C LYS A 208 -2.45 -1.53 6.00
N LYS A 209 -1.67 -0.63 5.38
CA LYS A 209 -1.20 -0.79 4.00
C LYS A 209 0.23 -1.32 4.04
N VAL A 210 0.45 -2.44 3.36
CA VAL A 210 1.78 -3.09 3.28
C VAL A 210 2.22 -3.08 1.83
N TYR A 211 3.38 -2.48 1.56
CA TYR A 211 3.93 -2.38 0.22
C TYR A 211 5.45 -2.25 0.27
N PHE A 212 6.10 -2.44 -0.87
CA PHE A 212 7.54 -2.16 -1.00
C PHE A 212 7.72 -0.71 -1.48
N ASP A 213 8.46 0.08 -0.69
CA ASP A 213 8.76 1.48 -1.02
C ASP A 213 10.08 1.52 -1.80
N GLN A 214 10.00 1.81 -3.09
CA GLN A 214 11.18 1.86 -3.95
C GLN A 214 12.14 3.00 -3.57
N ALA A 215 11.66 4.12 -3.05
CA ALA A 215 12.51 5.21 -2.61
C ALA A 215 13.30 4.85 -1.35
N LYS A 216 12.69 4.09 -0.44
CA LYS A 216 13.32 3.60 0.80
C LYS A 216 14.02 2.26 0.65
N GLN A 217 13.81 1.56 -0.48
CA GLN A 217 14.33 0.21 -0.77
C GLN A 217 14.02 -0.81 0.33
N ARG A 218 12.83 -0.71 0.92
CA ARG A 218 12.36 -1.62 1.97
C ARG A 218 10.85 -1.79 1.98
N ALA A 219 10.38 -2.86 2.58
CA ALA A 219 8.96 -3.02 2.87
C ALA A 219 8.51 -2.00 3.93
N VAL A 220 7.31 -1.49 3.78
CA VAL A 220 6.67 -0.48 4.63
C VAL A 220 5.31 -0.99 5.07
N SER A 221 4.95 -0.76 6.32
CA SER A 221 3.65 -1.12 6.89
C SER A 221 3.06 0.12 7.57
N LYS A 222 2.17 0.83 6.88
CA LYS A 222 1.54 2.06 7.39
C LYS A 222 0.17 1.80 7.98
N PHE A 223 -0.10 2.41 9.12
CA PHE A 223 -1.43 2.51 9.70
C PHE A 223 -2.33 3.40 8.84
N ILE A 224 -3.56 2.95 8.62
CA ILE A 224 -4.61 3.72 7.95
C ILE A 224 -5.83 3.73 8.88
N PRO A 225 -6.24 4.91 9.36
CA PRO A 225 -7.44 5.02 10.15
C PRO A 225 -8.70 4.76 9.30
N ALA A 226 -9.78 4.33 9.95
CA ALA A 226 -11.00 3.89 9.26
C ALA A 226 -11.65 4.98 8.37
N GLN A 227 -11.48 6.26 8.73
CA GLN A 227 -11.99 7.37 7.92
C GLN A 227 -11.27 7.53 6.58
N ASP A 228 -10.01 7.09 6.49
CA ASP A 228 -9.18 7.26 5.30
C ASP A 228 -9.22 6.06 4.34
N LEU A 229 -9.88 4.96 4.72
CA LEU A 229 -10.17 3.84 3.81
C LEU A 229 -11.68 3.70 3.62
N VAL A 230 -12.13 3.96 2.39
CA VAL A 230 -13.53 3.93 2.01
C VAL A 230 -13.79 2.68 1.18
N VAL A 231 -14.79 1.91 1.58
CA VAL A 231 -15.25 0.71 0.87
C VAL A 231 -16.77 0.72 0.84
N PRO A 232 -17.43 0.06 -0.12
CA PRO A 232 -18.88 -0.13 -0.09
C PRO A 232 -19.29 -0.73 1.26
N TYR A 233 -20.22 -0.10 1.96
CA TYR A 233 -20.62 -0.53 3.32
C TYR A 233 -21.16 -1.97 3.37
N ALA A 234 -21.72 -2.45 2.25
CA ALA A 234 -22.20 -3.82 2.10
C ALA A 234 -21.08 -4.86 1.90
N ALA A 235 -19.82 -4.45 1.74
CA ALA A 235 -18.70 -5.36 1.52
C ALA A 235 -18.42 -6.18 2.80
N SER A 236 -18.35 -7.51 2.66
CA SER A 236 -18.06 -8.41 3.78
C SER A 236 -16.55 -8.45 4.14
N ASP A 237 -15.70 -8.28 3.14
CA ASP A 237 -14.24 -8.22 3.30
C ASP A 237 -13.59 -7.38 2.19
N LEU A 238 -12.31 -7.03 2.35
CA LEU A 238 -11.56 -6.24 1.37
C LEU A 238 -11.21 -7.01 0.09
N ALA A 239 -11.15 -8.34 0.15
CA ALA A 239 -10.77 -9.17 -0.99
C ALA A 239 -11.90 -9.25 -2.02
N THR A 240 -13.14 -9.26 -1.54
CA THR A 240 -14.36 -9.34 -2.37
C THR A 240 -15.02 -7.98 -2.61
N ALA A 241 -14.51 -6.92 -2.00
CA ALA A 241 -14.98 -5.57 -2.24
C ALA A 241 -14.79 -5.17 -3.71
N SER A 242 -15.83 -4.63 -4.33
CA SER A 242 -15.77 -4.16 -5.73
C SER A 242 -14.75 -3.05 -5.93
N ARG A 243 -14.57 -2.22 -4.91
CA ARG A 243 -13.58 -1.15 -4.88
C ARG A 243 -13.09 -0.88 -3.46
N VAL A 244 -11.87 -0.41 -3.34
CA VAL A 244 -11.25 0.05 -2.08
C VAL A 244 -10.59 1.38 -2.37
N THR A 245 -11.04 2.45 -1.72
CA THR A 245 -10.50 3.79 -1.93
C THR A 245 -9.70 4.21 -0.70
N HIS A 246 -8.43 4.49 -0.90
CA HIS A 246 -7.55 5.07 0.11
C HIS A 246 -7.42 6.57 -0.13
N VAL A 247 -7.84 7.37 0.84
CA VAL A 247 -7.80 8.82 0.78
C VAL A 247 -6.47 9.30 1.34
N LEU A 248 -5.66 9.90 0.48
CA LEU A 248 -4.33 10.43 0.81
C LEU A 248 -4.38 11.95 0.87
N ARG A 249 -3.68 12.54 1.84
CA ARG A 249 -3.42 13.97 1.88
C ARG A 249 -1.95 14.19 1.59
N MET A 250 -1.66 14.90 0.53
CA MET A 250 -0.30 15.14 0.06
C MET A 250 -0.02 16.63 -0.06
N ASP A 251 1.15 17.03 0.40
CA ASP A 251 1.63 18.40 0.21
C ASP A 251 2.03 18.64 -1.24
N ALA A 252 1.99 19.90 -1.70
CA ALA A 252 2.38 20.28 -3.06
C ALA A 252 3.78 19.77 -3.47
N ASN A 253 4.71 19.75 -2.52
CA ASN A 253 6.05 19.24 -2.77
C ASN A 253 6.10 17.70 -2.93
N GLU A 254 5.27 16.97 -2.19
CA GLU A 254 5.15 15.51 -2.34
C GLU A 254 4.54 15.15 -3.68
N VAL A 255 3.45 15.83 -4.07
CA VAL A 255 2.85 15.66 -5.39
C VAL A 255 3.87 15.93 -6.49
N ARG A 256 4.62 17.06 -6.38
CA ARG A 256 5.62 17.41 -7.39
C ARG A 256 6.74 16.36 -7.49
N LYS A 257 7.16 15.77 -6.39
CA LYS A 257 8.13 14.65 -6.40
C LYS A 257 7.58 13.44 -7.15
N MET A 258 6.31 13.10 -6.98
CA MET A 258 5.66 12.00 -7.68
C MET A 258 5.54 12.27 -9.19
N GLN A 259 5.28 13.53 -9.58
CA GLN A 259 5.26 13.94 -10.99
C GLN A 259 6.65 13.84 -11.62
N ILE A 260 7.69 14.34 -10.94
CA ILE A 260 9.09 14.26 -11.45
C ILE A 260 9.58 12.81 -11.52
N ALA A 261 9.11 11.95 -10.63
CA ALA A 261 9.43 10.52 -10.63
C ALA A 261 8.59 9.69 -11.63
N GLU A 262 7.78 10.36 -12.48
CA GLU A 262 6.90 9.72 -13.49
C GLU A 262 5.92 8.69 -12.88
N VAL A 263 5.64 8.85 -11.57
CA VAL A 263 4.60 8.08 -10.89
C VAL A 263 3.23 8.67 -11.19
N TYR A 264 3.14 10.00 -11.21
CA TYR A 264 1.96 10.78 -11.55
C TYR A 264 2.17 11.59 -12.82
N ARG A 265 1.13 11.76 -13.61
CA ARG A 265 1.10 12.67 -14.76
C ARG A 265 1.42 14.10 -14.32
N ASP A 266 2.17 14.84 -15.15
CA ASP A 266 2.45 16.27 -14.89
C ASP A 266 1.25 17.14 -15.31
N VAL A 267 0.25 17.21 -14.45
CA VAL A 267 -0.98 17.98 -14.62
C VAL A 267 -1.16 18.97 -13.47
N GLU A 268 -1.78 20.12 -13.75
CA GLU A 268 -2.16 21.07 -12.69
C GLU A 268 -3.30 20.50 -11.84
N LEU A 269 -3.12 20.53 -10.53
CA LEU A 269 -4.09 20.08 -9.54
C LEU A 269 -4.86 21.26 -8.97
N SER A 270 -6.05 21.00 -8.49
CA SER A 270 -6.86 22.00 -7.79
C SER A 270 -6.94 21.65 -6.32
N LYS A 271 -6.84 22.67 -5.47
CA LYS A 271 -7.13 22.51 -4.04
C LYS A 271 -8.58 22.05 -3.88
N ASN A 272 -8.77 21.11 -2.97
CA ASN A 272 -10.12 20.77 -2.57
C ASN A 272 -10.65 21.83 -1.61
N ASP A 273 -11.60 22.64 -2.07
CA ASP A 273 -12.30 23.63 -1.24
C ASP A 273 -13.49 23.01 -0.46
N GLN A 274 -13.67 21.69 -0.52
CA GLN A 274 -14.73 21.02 0.24
C GLN A 274 -14.42 21.05 1.73
N GLU A 275 -15.46 21.24 2.53
CA GLU A 275 -15.36 21.14 3.99
C GLU A 275 -14.87 19.75 4.37
N GLU A 276 -13.83 19.70 5.21
CA GLU A 276 -13.32 18.44 5.72
C GLU A 276 -14.43 17.67 6.46
N ASN A 277 -14.45 16.35 6.28
CA ASN A 277 -15.37 15.46 6.97
C ASN A 277 -15.28 15.66 8.50
N GLU A 278 -16.42 15.75 9.19
CA GLU A 278 -16.52 16.02 10.65
C GLU A 278 -15.66 15.03 11.46
N VAL A 279 -15.59 13.77 11.06
CA VAL A 279 -14.75 12.75 11.72
C VAL A 279 -13.28 13.17 11.67
N ARG A 280 -12.81 13.62 10.52
CA ARG A 280 -11.41 14.07 10.34
C ARG A 280 -11.11 15.30 11.16
N GLN A 281 -11.99 16.30 11.13
CA GLN A 281 -11.83 17.51 11.94
C GLN A 281 -11.68 17.15 13.42
N LYS A 282 -12.47 16.22 13.93
CA LYS A 282 -12.40 15.78 15.33
C LYS A 282 -11.14 14.99 15.65
N VAL A 283 -10.71 14.11 14.75
CA VAL A 283 -9.44 13.38 14.93
C VAL A 283 -8.26 14.34 14.95
N ASP A 284 -8.20 15.28 14.02
CA ASP A 284 -7.15 16.30 13.96
C ASP A 284 -7.15 17.18 15.21
N GLU A 285 -8.32 17.52 15.74
CA GLU A 285 -8.48 18.27 16.99
C GLU A 285 -7.97 17.49 18.20
N ILE A 286 -8.27 16.19 18.29
CA ILE A 286 -7.80 15.29 19.35
C ILE A 286 -6.28 15.12 19.30
N GLN A 287 -5.73 15.00 18.09
CA GLN A 287 -4.28 14.87 17.87
C GLN A 287 -3.54 16.19 18.06
N GLY A 288 -4.25 17.32 18.18
CA GLY A 288 -3.65 18.64 18.25
C GLY A 288 -3.01 19.08 16.93
N THR A 289 -3.36 18.44 15.83
CA THR A 289 -2.86 18.71 14.48
C THR A 289 -3.75 19.71 13.74
N SER A 290 -4.14 20.80 14.40
CA SER A 290 -4.89 21.87 13.72
C SER A 290 -4.04 22.44 12.60
N ARG A 291 -4.35 22.08 11.37
CA ARG A 291 -3.64 22.58 10.17
C ARG A 291 -3.96 24.04 9.97
N THR A 292 -2.93 24.84 9.84
CA THR A 292 -3.07 26.24 9.43
C THR A 292 -3.35 26.23 7.92
N TYR A 293 -4.37 26.96 7.46
CA TYR A 293 -4.83 27.09 6.06
C TYR A 293 -3.75 27.53 5.04
N THR A 294 -2.51 27.65 5.44
CA THR A 294 -1.39 28.12 4.61
C THR A 294 -0.71 27.01 3.80
N ASP A 295 -0.89 25.75 4.17
CA ASP A 295 -0.26 24.65 3.48
C ASP A 295 -1.16 24.19 2.31
N GLU A 296 -0.57 24.11 1.11
CA GLU A 296 -1.26 23.56 -0.06
C GLU A 296 -1.33 22.04 0.08
N VAL A 297 -2.47 21.55 0.54
CA VAL A 297 -2.74 20.13 0.69
C VAL A 297 -3.73 19.69 -0.37
N PHE A 298 -3.37 18.64 -1.11
CA PHE A 298 -4.22 18.00 -2.10
C PHE A 298 -4.79 16.71 -1.54
N THR A 299 -6.07 16.46 -1.81
CA THR A 299 -6.71 15.17 -1.49
C THR A 299 -6.64 14.27 -2.70
N ILE A 300 -5.92 13.18 -2.56
CA ILE A 300 -5.70 12.19 -3.61
C ILE A 300 -6.45 10.93 -3.27
N LEU A 301 -7.28 10.45 -4.20
CA LEU A 301 -8.01 9.19 -4.09
C LEU A 301 -7.22 8.08 -4.80
N GLU A 302 -6.68 7.13 -4.06
CA GLU A 302 -6.08 5.92 -4.60
C GLU A 302 -7.14 4.81 -4.58
N MET A 303 -7.66 4.47 -5.74
CA MET A 303 -8.78 3.53 -5.90
C MET A 303 -8.31 2.20 -6.47
N HIS A 304 -8.48 1.13 -5.73
CA HIS A 304 -8.27 -0.24 -6.18
C HIS A 304 -9.59 -0.77 -6.72
N VAL A 305 -9.68 -0.92 -8.04
CA VAL A 305 -10.94 -1.22 -8.76
C VAL A 305 -10.68 -2.12 -9.96
N ASP A 306 -11.68 -2.87 -10.38
CA ASP A 306 -11.62 -3.66 -11.60
C ASP A 306 -12.24 -2.83 -12.73
N LEU A 307 -11.49 -2.66 -13.85
CA LEU A 307 -11.87 -1.86 -15.01
C LEU A 307 -11.65 -2.65 -16.30
N ASP A 308 -12.47 -2.40 -17.30
CA ASP A 308 -12.24 -2.80 -18.68
C ASP A 308 -11.79 -1.56 -19.45
N LEU A 309 -10.47 -1.43 -19.67
CA LEU A 309 -9.86 -0.24 -20.27
C LEU A 309 -9.68 -0.44 -21.77
N GLU A 310 -10.16 0.50 -22.57
CA GLU A 310 -9.98 0.52 -24.02
C GLU A 310 -8.48 0.49 -24.40
N GLY A 311 -8.09 -0.50 -25.19
CA GLY A 311 -6.69 -0.73 -25.60
C GLY A 311 -5.85 -1.58 -24.63
N PHE A 312 -6.41 -1.94 -23.46
CA PHE A 312 -5.78 -2.78 -22.43
C PHE A 312 -6.71 -3.89 -21.91
N GLU A 313 -7.64 -4.31 -22.78
CA GLU A 313 -8.62 -5.36 -22.47
C GLU A 313 -7.94 -6.72 -22.26
N ASP A 314 -8.57 -7.57 -21.45
CA ASP A 314 -8.18 -8.97 -21.36
C ASP A 314 -8.48 -9.68 -22.67
N MET A 315 -7.46 -10.33 -23.27
CA MET A 315 -7.57 -10.98 -24.56
C MET A 315 -7.65 -12.49 -24.42
N ALA A 316 -8.66 -13.08 -25.06
CA ALA A 316 -8.75 -14.52 -25.21
C ALA A 316 -7.66 -15.05 -26.15
N PRO A 317 -7.33 -16.37 -26.11
CA PRO A 317 -6.34 -16.98 -27.01
C PRO A 317 -6.63 -16.83 -28.51
N ASN A 318 -7.86 -16.50 -28.87
CA ASN A 318 -8.30 -16.24 -30.26
C ASN A 318 -8.08 -14.76 -30.68
N GLY A 319 -7.58 -13.90 -29.79
CA GLY A 319 -7.35 -12.48 -30.04
C GLY A 319 -8.59 -11.60 -29.95
N GLU A 320 -9.69 -12.11 -29.40
CA GLU A 320 -10.90 -11.31 -29.11
C GLU A 320 -10.92 -10.83 -27.66
N PRO A 321 -11.41 -9.60 -27.35
CA PRO A 321 -11.58 -9.14 -25.98
C PRO A 321 -12.52 -10.08 -25.20
N THR A 322 -12.15 -10.45 -23.98
CA THR A 322 -12.99 -11.31 -23.13
C THR A 322 -14.12 -10.55 -22.45
N GLY A 323 -14.03 -9.22 -22.33
CA GLY A 323 -14.94 -8.37 -21.56
C GLY A 323 -14.81 -8.57 -20.04
N ILE A 324 -13.69 -9.14 -19.59
CA ILE A 324 -13.38 -9.29 -18.16
C ILE A 324 -12.67 -8.02 -17.70
N ALA A 325 -13.23 -7.36 -16.68
CA ALA A 325 -12.58 -6.24 -16.04
C ALA A 325 -11.35 -6.72 -15.27
N LEU A 326 -10.20 -6.04 -15.49
CA LEU A 326 -8.93 -6.33 -14.85
C LEU A 326 -8.71 -5.43 -13.62
N PRO A 327 -7.94 -5.89 -12.61
CA PRO A 327 -7.68 -5.07 -11.43
C PRO A 327 -6.65 -3.98 -11.71
N TYR A 328 -7.02 -2.73 -11.40
CA TYR A 328 -6.16 -1.54 -11.52
C TYR A 328 -6.12 -0.75 -10.22
N ILE A 329 -5.07 0.08 -10.09
CA ILE A 329 -4.98 1.14 -9.09
C ILE A 329 -5.08 2.45 -9.85
N VAL A 330 -6.16 3.18 -9.63
CA VAL A 330 -6.42 4.49 -10.24
C VAL A 330 -6.21 5.57 -9.19
N THR A 331 -5.38 6.54 -9.49
CA THR A 331 -5.12 7.67 -8.60
C THR A 331 -5.72 8.94 -9.19
N ILE A 332 -6.59 9.59 -8.44
CA ILE A 332 -7.38 10.75 -8.87
C ILE A 332 -7.14 11.91 -7.90
N ASP A 333 -6.93 13.11 -8.41
CA ASP A 333 -7.01 14.32 -7.60
C ASP A 333 -8.49 14.69 -7.38
N GLU A 334 -8.93 14.65 -6.13
CA GLU A 334 -10.33 14.93 -5.78
C GLU A 334 -10.77 16.33 -6.20
N GLY A 335 -9.89 17.33 -6.03
CA GLY A 335 -10.19 18.73 -6.33
C GLY A 335 -10.43 19.02 -7.81
N SER A 336 -9.51 18.58 -8.69
CA SER A 336 -9.63 18.79 -10.14
C SER A 336 -10.39 17.69 -10.87
N GLY A 337 -10.54 16.51 -10.25
CA GLY A 337 -11.07 15.32 -10.89
C GLY A 337 -10.15 14.72 -11.95
N LYS A 338 -8.88 15.09 -11.99
CA LYS A 338 -7.93 14.58 -12.97
C LYS A 338 -7.32 13.25 -12.50
N ILE A 339 -7.22 12.29 -13.41
CA ILE A 339 -6.49 11.04 -13.16
C ILE A 339 -4.98 11.32 -13.25
N LEU A 340 -4.27 10.95 -12.19
CA LEU A 340 -2.82 11.10 -12.05
C LEU A 340 -2.08 9.85 -12.51
N SER A 341 -2.63 8.67 -12.20
CA SER A 341 -2.06 7.41 -12.66
C SER A 341 -3.10 6.31 -12.76
N ILE A 342 -2.89 5.38 -13.68
CA ILE A 342 -3.57 4.09 -13.77
C ILE A 342 -2.50 3.02 -13.86
N ARG A 343 -2.43 2.13 -12.89
CA ARG A 343 -1.44 1.04 -12.84
C ARG A 343 -2.12 -0.30 -12.70
N ARG A 344 -1.54 -1.32 -13.33
CA ARG A 344 -2.02 -2.71 -13.20
C ARG A 344 -1.81 -3.20 -11.77
N ASN A 345 -2.82 -3.86 -11.21
CA ASN A 345 -2.77 -4.45 -9.87
C ASN A 345 -2.76 -5.97 -9.90
N PHE A 346 -2.02 -6.55 -10.84
CA PHE A 346 -1.85 -7.98 -11.02
C PHE A 346 -0.46 -8.29 -11.58
N GLU A 347 0.01 -9.53 -11.37
CA GLU A 347 1.31 -9.98 -11.89
C GLU A 347 1.17 -10.43 -13.35
N GLU A 348 2.19 -10.10 -14.16
CA GLU A 348 2.27 -10.49 -15.55
C GLU A 348 2.32 -12.04 -15.69
N GLY A 349 1.62 -12.57 -16.69
CA GLY A 349 1.66 -14.01 -17.03
C GLY A 349 0.90 -14.95 -16.10
N THR A 350 0.22 -14.46 -15.09
CA THR A 350 -0.72 -15.26 -14.29
C THR A 350 -2.08 -15.30 -14.99
N GLY A 351 -2.62 -16.48 -15.31
CA GLY A 351 -3.85 -16.76 -16.07
C GLY A 351 -4.99 -15.75 -15.85
N LEU A 352 -5.92 -15.94 -14.95
CA LEU A 352 -6.85 -14.87 -14.55
C LEU A 352 -6.10 -13.88 -13.66
N ALA A 353 -6.09 -12.58 -14.02
CA ALA A 353 -5.41 -11.53 -13.30
C ALA A 353 -5.82 -11.51 -11.82
N LYS A 354 -4.92 -11.97 -10.96
CA LYS A 354 -5.15 -12.02 -9.52
C LYS A 354 -4.80 -10.69 -8.87
N LYS A 355 -5.80 -10.04 -8.26
CA LYS A 355 -5.64 -8.78 -7.54
C LYS A 355 -4.61 -8.90 -6.40
N THR A 356 -3.62 -8.03 -6.41
CA THR A 356 -2.65 -7.90 -5.31
C THR A 356 -3.31 -7.18 -4.13
N GLN A 357 -3.19 -7.77 -2.93
CA GLN A 357 -3.75 -7.22 -1.70
C GLN A 357 -2.70 -6.39 -0.95
N TYR A 358 -2.93 -5.09 -0.85
CA TYR A 358 -2.08 -4.17 -0.09
C TYR A 358 -2.61 -3.88 1.31
N PHE A 359 -3.92 -4.05 1.52
CA PHE A 359 -4.58 -3.65 2.77
C PHE A 359 -4.86 -4.86 3.65
N VAL A 360 -4.52 -4.73 4.93
CA VAL A 360 -4.84 -5.69 5.99
C VAL A 360 -5.89 -5.07 6.90
N HIS A 361 -7.03 -5.74 7.08
CA HIS A 361 -8.15 -5.28 7.89
C HIS A 361 -8.06 -5.86 9.30
N TYR A 362 -8.08 -4.99 10.30
CA TYR A 362 -8.19 -5.33 11.71
C TYR A 362 -9.61 -5.02 12.17
N LYS A 363 -10.30 -6.03 12.72
CA LYS A 363 -11.68 -5.93 13.23
C LYS A 363 -11.66 -6.04 14.74
N PHE A 364 -12.35 -5.15 15.44
CA PHE A 364 -12.47 -5.22 16.89
C PHE A 364 -13.43 -6.34 17.34
N MET A 365 -14.57 -6.45 16.64
CA MET A 365 -15.50 -7.55 16.76
C MET A 365 -15.84 -8.07 15.37
N PRO A 366 -15.85 -9.40 15.18
CA PRO A 366 -16.16 -10.00 13.88
C PRO A 366 -17.65 -9.89 13.52
#